data_9826108b6d477b017d449dcfc923aa64
#
_entry.id   9826108b6d477b017d449dcfc923aa64
#
_cell.length_a   1.000
_cell.length_b   1.000
_cell.length_c   1.000
_cell.angle_alpha   90.00
_cell.angle_beta   90.00
_cell.angle_gamma   90.00
#
_symmetry.space_group_name_H-M   'P 1'
#
loop_
_entity.id
_entity.type
_entity.pdbx_description
1 polymer ?
#
loop_
_entity_poly.entity_id
_entity_poly.type
_entity_poly.pdbx_seq_one_letter_code
_entity_poly.pdbx_strand_id
1 'polypeptide(L)'
;MAFKLSQRSFQKLAGVHDDLVETVKLAISLTKIAFGVIYGVRSEAEQKKLFDSGRSQTMASKHLIQEDGKSHAVDLMAYQDGEPCWEIQVYDDIADAMKEAAVRVGLKIRWGAAWQIDDLRDWEGTAEEAMNAYIDLRRSQGRRPFIDGPHFEKR
;
A
#
# COMPACT_ATOMS: atom_id res chain seq x y z
N MET A 1 -18.69 -1.43 -14.17
CA MET A 1 -18.71 -0.12 -13.49
C MET A 1 -17.52 0.03 -12.58
N ALA A 2 -16.93 1.23 -12.56
CA ALA A 2 -15.83 1.50 -11.68
C ALA A 2 -16.30 1.65 -10.21
N PHE A 3 -15.48 1.22 -9.29
CA PHE A 3 -15.69 1.49 -7.87
C PHE A 3 -15.40 2.95 -7.55
N LYS A 4 -15.85 3.40 -6.37
CA LYS A 4 -15.62 4.77 -5.90
C LYS A 4 -15.14 4.72 -4.45
N LEU A 5 -14.28 5.67 -4.09
CA LEU A 5 -13.87 5.84 -2.70
C LEU A 5 -15.03 6.41 -1.88
N SER A 6 -15.18 5.91 -0.65
CA SER A 6 -16.12 6.45 0.31
C SER A 6 -15.65 7.81 0.84
N GLN A 7 -16.57 8.57 1.44
CA GLN A 7 -16.22 9.81 2.12
C GLN A 7 -15.18 9.57 3.23
N ARG A 8 -15.31 8.46 3.95
CA ARG A 8 -14.37 8.07 5.00
C ARG A 8 -12.96 7.86 4.43
N SER A 9 -12.86 7.23 3.25
CA SER A 9 -11.56 7.06 2.56
C SER A 9 -10.93 8.40 2.21
N PHE A 10 -11.72 9.35 1.69
CA PHE A 10 -11.21 10.69 1.40
C PHE A 10 -10.69 11.39 2.65
N GLN A 11 -11.38 11.24 3.78
CA GLN A 11 -10.92 11.80 5.05
C GLN A 11 -9.56 11.23 5.48
N LYS A 12 -9.34 9.93 5.24
CA LYS A 12 -8.08 9.26 5.56
C LYS A 12 -6.93 9.69 4.65
N LEU A 13 -7.22 10.24 3.47
CA LEU A 13 -6.21 10.75 2.55
C LEU A 13 -5.74 12.17 2.92
N ALA A 14 -6.41 12.85 3.85
CA ALA A 14 -5.99 14.19 4.30
C ALA A 14 -4.58 14.09 4.92
N GLY A 15 -3.66 14.95 4.45
CA GLY A 15 -2.28 14.97 4.93
C GLY A 15 -1.34 13.98 4.24
N VAL A 16 -1.84 13.17 3.31
CA VAL A 16 -1.02 12.29 2.48
C VAL A 16 -0.49 13.08 1.28
N HIS A 17 0.71 12.72 0.79
CA HIS A 17 1.34 13.38 -0.36
C HIS A 17 0.39 13.39 -1.58
N ASP A 18 0.32 14.52 -2.27
CA ASP A 18 -0.66 14.75 -3.35
C ASP A 18 -0.58 13.71 -4.45
N ASP A 19 0.62 13.32 -4.88
CA ASP A 19 0.79 12.32 -5.95
C ASP A 19 0.33 10.93 -5.51
N LEU A 20 0.50 10.59 -4.23
CA LEU A 20 -0.01 9.33 -3.70
C LEU A 20 -1.54 9.37 -3.63
N VAL A 21 -2.13 10.49 -3.23
CA VAL A 21 -3.57 10.70 -3.25
C VAL A 21 -4.13 10.52 -4.67
N GLU A 22 -3.51 11.16 -5.66
CA GLU A 22 -3.94 11.03 -7.05
C GLU A 22 -3.81 9.60 -7.56
N THR A 23 -2.77 8.89 -7.15
CA THR A 23 -2.57 7.48 -7.49
C THR A 23 -3.72 6.62 -6.94
N VAL A 24 -4.10 6.81 -5.67
CA VAL A 24 -5.20 6.07 -5.06
C VAL A 24 -6.52 6.37 -5.76
N LYS A 25 -6.79 7.64 -6.07
CA LYS A 25 -8.00 8.07 -6.78
C LYS A 25 -8.10 7.45 -8.16
N LEU A 26 -7.00 7.34 -8.86
CA LEU A 26 -6.98 6.69 -10.18
C LEU A 26 -7.12 5.17 -10.04
N ALA A 27 -6.42 4.58 -9.09
CA ALA A 27 -6.45 3.13 -8.87
C ALA A 27 -7.86 2.61 -8.59
N ILE A 28 -8.69 3.34 -7.84
CA ILE A 28 -10.05 2.91 -7.52
C ILE A 28 -10.92 2.79 -8.78
N SER A 29 -10.58 3.54 -9.83
CA SER A 29 -11.29 3.44 -11.11
C SER A 29 -10.78 2.28 -11.99
N LEU A 30 -9.59 1.76 -11.70
CA LEU A 30 -8.92 0.71 -12.49
C LEU A 30 -9.02 -0.67 -11.86
N THR A 31 -9.23 -0.75 -10.56
CA THR A 31 -9.14 -1.98 -9.79
C THR A 31 -10.28 -2.97 -10.11
N LYS A 32 -9.95 -4.26 -10.03
CA LYS A 32 -10.94 -5.35 -10.12
C LYS A 32 -11.63 -5.62 -8.80
N ILE A 33 -11.03 -5.19 -7.69
CA ILE A 33 -11.51 -5.42 -6.33
C ILE A 33 -11.77 -4.08 -5.67
N ALA A 34 -12.94 -3.92 -5.05
CA ALA A 34 -13.27 -2.71 -4.31
C ALA A 34 -12.30 -2.55 -3.14
N PHE A 35 -11.90 -1.32 -2.84
CA PHE A 35 -11.09 -1.02 -1.67
C PHE A 35 -11.44 0.33 -1.07
N GLY A 36 -11.04 0.50 0.19
CA GLY A 36 -11.09 1.79 0.87
C GLY A 36 -9.75 2.11 1.51
N VAL A 37 -9.55 3.37 1.88
CA VAL A 37 -8.36 3.80 2.61
C VAL A 37 -8.67 3.71 4.10
N ILE A 38 -7.89 2.91 4.83
CA ILE A 38 -8.10 2.75 6.28
C ILE A 38 -7.08 3.53 7.12
N TYR A 39 -5.87 3.74 6.59
CA TYR A 39 -4.84 4.53 7.24
C TYR A 39 -4.10 5.38 6.23
N GLY A 40 -3.83 6.63 6.61
CA GLY A 40 -2.96 7.55 5.91
C GLY A 40 -1.95 8.11 6.91
N VAL A 41 -2.17 9.33 7.41
CA VAL A 41 -1.28 9.93 8.42
C VAL A 41 -1.36 9.15 9.74
N ARG A 42 -0.19 8.90 10.32
CA ARG A 42 -0.05 8.25 11.62
C ARG A 42 0.79 9.16 12.52
N SER A 43 0.40 9.28 13.79
CA SER A 43 1.20 10.02 14.77
C SER A 43 2.39 9.19 15.25
N GLU A 44 3.42 9.85 15.81
CA GLU A 44 4.55 9.15 16.42
C GLU A 44 4.11 8.25 17.57
N ALA A 45 3.12 8.69 18.36
CA ALA A 45 2.59 7.90 19.47
C ALA A 45 1.92 6.61 18.97
N GLU A 46 1.16 6.69 17.87
CA GLU A 46 0.53 5.52 17.26
C GLU A 46 1.59 4.57 16.70
N GLN A 47 2.63 5.11 16.06
CA GLN A 47 3.73 4.30 15.52
C GLN A 47 4.49 3.58 16.63
N LYS A 48 4.72 4.26 17.76
CA LYS A 48 5.39 3.64 18.91
C LYS A 48 4.58 2.49 19.46
N LYS A 49 3.26 2.64 19.58
CA LYS A 49 2.38 1.54 20.02
C LYS A 49 2.46 0.34 19.09
N LEU A 50 2.46 0.56 17.79
CA LEU A 50 2.55 -0.52 16.81
C LEU A 50 3.91 -1.21 16.88
N PHE A 51 4.99 -0.44 17.03
CA PHE A 51 6.34 -0.97 17.16
C PHE A 51 6.47 -1.80 18.45
N ASP A 52 6.04 -1.25 19.57
CA ASP A 52 6.14 -1.90 20.88
C ASP A 52 5.28 -3.18 20.96
N SER A 53 4.16 -3.24 20.22
CA SER A 53 3.29 -4.41 20.18
C SER A 53 3.70 -5.45 19.13
N GLY A 54 4.76 -5.19 18.37
CA GLY A 54 5.23 -6.08 17.31
C GLY A 54 4.44 -6.00 16.00
N ARG A 55 3.47 -5.10 15.89
CA ARG A 55 2.67 -4.91 14.65
C ARG A 55 3.41 -4.13 13.59
N SER A 56 4.44 -3.39 13.96
CA SER A 56 5.34 -2.70 13.05
C SER A 56 6.77 -3.07 13.37
N GLN A 57 7.61 -3.17 12.34
CA GLN A 57 9.02 -3.51 12.46
C GLN A 57 9.92 -2.27 12.46
N THR A 58 9.35 -1.07 12.43
CA THR A 58 10.12 0.17 12.34
C THR A 58 9.47 1.31 13.11
N MET A 59 10.31 2.22 13.62
CA MET A 59 9.88 3.54 14.08
C MET A 59 9.92 4.58 12.96
N ALA A 60 10.53 4.26 11.82
CA ALA A 60 10.68 5.17 10.68
C ALA A 60 9.63 4.89 9.59
N SER A 61 8.36 4.81 9.98
CA SER A 61 7.26 4.52 9.06
C SER A 61 7.01 5.70 8.12
N LYS A 62 6.69 5.39 6.86
CA LYS A 62 6.28 6.37 5.86
C LYS A 62 4.88 6.93 6.12
N HIS A 63 4.09 6.33 7.02
CA HIS A 63 2.82 6.89 7.49
C HIS A 63 3.02 8.14 8.35
N LEU A 64 4.19 8.30 8.95
CA LEU A 64 4.53 9.52 9.69
C LEU A 64 4.69 10.69 8.72
N ILE A 65 4.48 11.89 9.23
CA ILE A 65 4.74 13.11 8.46
C ILE A 65 6.23 13.18 8.14
N GLN A 66 6.56 13.28 6.86
CA GLN A 66 7.92 13.38 6.35
C GLN A 66 8.37 14.84 6.27
N GLU A 67 9.58 15.08 5.78
CA GLU A 67 10.17 16.43 5.70
C GLU A 67 9.34 17.43 4.90
N ASP A 68 8.59 16.96 3.91
CA ASP A 68 7.71 17.80 3.08
C ASP A 68 6.38 18.15 3.75
N GLY A 69 6.18 17.74 4.99
CA GLY A 69 4.95 17.99 5.75
C GLY A 69 3.81 17.05 5.41
N LYS A 70 4.07 15.96 4.68
CA LYS A 70 3.06 14.99 4.23
C LYS A 70 3.43 13.57 4.63
N SER A 71 2.43 12.71 4.86
CA SER A 71 2.63 11.27 4.97
C SER A 71 2.89 10.69 3.58
N HIS A 72 3.77 9.70 3.49
CA HIS A 72 4.13 9.05 2.22
C HIS A 72 3.61 7.62 2.13
N ALA A 73 2.63 7.24 2.94
CA ALA A 73 2.08 5.90 2.92
C ALA A 73 0.57 5.88 3.12
N VAL A 74 -0.06 4.86 2.54
CA VAL A 74 -1.48 4.54 2.75
C VAL A 74 -1.62 3.04 2.97
N ASP A 75 -2.63 2.66 3.76
CA ASP A 75 -3.08 1.28 3.86
C ASP A 75 -4.47 1.18 3.25
N LEU A 76 -4.62 0.25 2.31
CA LEU A 76 -5.86 0.02 1.58
C LEU A 76 -6.48 -1.29 2.06
N MET A 77 -7.78 -1.29 2.31
CA MET A 77 -8.52 -2.48 2.71
C MET A 77 -9.40 -2.95 1.55
N ALA A 78 -9.26 -4.21 1.17
CA ALA A 78 -10.10 -4.84 0.17
C ALA A 78 -11.49 -5.15 0.73
N TYR A 79 -12.51 -5.04 -0.12
CA TYR A 79 -13.89 -5.43 0.20
C TYR A 79 -14.39 -6.40 -0.86
N GLN A 80 -15.02 -7.48 -0.39
CA GLN A 80 -15.74 -8.42 -1.25
C GLN A 80 -17.15 -8.58 -0.68
N ASP A 81 -18.15 -8.44 -1.53
CA ASP A 81 -19.57 -8.53 -1.16
C ASP A 81 -19.92 -7.61 0.02
N GLY A 82 -19.30 -6.42 0.06
CA GLY A 82 -19.53 -5.42 1.10
C GLY A 82 -18.80 -5.67 2.42
N GLU A 83 -18.01 -6.74 2.51
CA GLU A 83 -17.29 -7.11 3.73
C GLU A 83 -15.76 -6.95 3.55
N PRO A 84 -15.03 -6.55 4.61
CA PRO A 84 -13.58 -6.53 4.55
C PRO A 84 -13.00 -7.90 4.20
N CYS A 85 -12.01 -7.93 3.35
CA CYS A 85 -11.33 -9.15 2.95
C CYS A 85 -9.82 -8.99 3.17
N TRP A 86 -9.22 -9.94 3.89
CA TRP A 86 -7.80 -9.92 4.22
C TRP A 86 -6.99 -10.96 3.45
N GLU A 87 -7.62 -11.67 2.51
CA GLU A 87 -6.92 -12.67 1.70
C GLU A 87 -5.92 -11.99 0.78
N ILE A 88 -4.68 -12.45 0.82
CA ILE A 88 -3.58 -11.79 0.10
C ILE A 88 -3.80 -11.76 -1.43
N GLN A 89 -4.50 -12.73 -1.99
CA GLN A 89 -4.76 -12.81 -3.43
C GLN A 89 -5.54 -11.59 -3.95
N VAL A 90 -6.44 -11.02 -3.14
CA VAL A 90 -7.21 -9.84 -3.59
C VAL A 90 -6.34 -8.58 -3.57
N TYR A 91 -5.29 -8.56 -2.73
CA TYR A 91 -4.36 -7.43 -2.67
C TYR A 91 -3.42 -7.40 -3.88
N ASP A 92 -3.18 -8.54 -4.53
CA ASP A 92 -2.46 -8.59 -5.79
C ASP A 92 -3.18 -7.75 -6.86
N ASP A 93 -4.49 -7.88 -6.94
CA ASP A 93 -5.31 -7.12 -7.90
C ASP A 93 -5.29 -5.62 -7.58
N ILE A 94 -5.35 -5.25 -6.30
CA ILE A 94 -5.24 -3.86 -5.87
C ILE A 94 -3.85 -3.32 -6.22
N ALA A 95 -2.80 -4.10 -5.98
CA ALA A 95 -1.43 -3.70 -6.29
C ALA A 95 -1.21 -3.51 -7.79
N ASP A 96 -1.81 -4.35 -8.63
CA ASP A 96 -1.77 -4.17 -10.09
C ASP A 96 -2.42 -2.83 -10.49
N ALA A 97 -3.55 -2.48 -9.88
CA ALA A 97 -4.22 -1.20 -10.13
C ALA A 97 -3.38 -0.01 -9.64
N MET A 98 -2.77 -0.13 -8.46
CA MET A 98 -1.89 0.90 -7.91
C MET A 98 -0.65 1.10 -8.78
N LYS A 99 -0.06 0.03 -9.28
CA LYS A 99 1.08 0.09 -10.20
C LYS A 99 0.71 0.84 -11.48
N GLU A 100 -0.41 0.47 -12.11
CA GLU A 100 -0.90 1.14 -13.33
C GLU A 100 -1.16 2.62 -13.07
N ALA A 101 -1.82 2.94 -11.96
CA ALA A 101 -2.09 4.32 -11.58
C ALA A 101 -0.79 5.09 -11.35
N ALA A 102 0.18 4.48 -10.67
CA ALA A 102 1.47 5.12 -10.38
C ALA A 102 2.26 5.42 -11.67
N VAL A 103 2.18 4.53 -12.67
CA VAL A 103 2.77 4.78 -13.99
C VAL A 103 2.15 6.03 -14.61
N ARG A 104 0.83 6.15 -14.58
CA ARG A 104 0.12 7.29 -15.18
C ARG A 104 0.36 8.61 -14.45
N VAL A 105 0.44 8.56 -13.13
CA VAL A 105 0.70 9.75 -12.30
C VAL A 105 2.18 10.15 -12.33
N GLY A 106 3.07 9.18 -12.56
CA GLY A 106 4.51 9.38 -12.50
C GLY A 106 5.07 9.26 -11.08
N LEU A 107 4.45 8.42 -10.25
CA LEU A 107 4.84 8.23 -8.85
C LEU A 107 5.69 6.98 -8.67
N LYS A 108 6.86 7.14 -8.07
CA LYS A 108 7.68 6.03 -7.61
C LYS A 108 7.01 5.42 -6.38
N ILE A 109 6.63 4.13 -6.44
CA ILE A 109 5.81 3.48 -5.42
C ILE A 109 6.37 2.13 -5.00
N ARG A 110 6.30 1.83 -3.71
CA ARG A 110 6.69 0.55 -3.13
C ARG A 110 5.49 -0.12 -2.48
N TRP A 111 5.39 -1.44 -2.63
CA TRP A 111 4.31 -2.25 -2.08
C TRP A 111 4.80 -3.12 -0.92
N GLY A 112 3.98 -3.24 0.12
CA GLY A 112 4.33 -3.95 1.36
C GLY A 112 4.35 -5.48 1.26
N ALA A 113 4.09 -6.06 0.08
CA ALA A 113 4.23 -7.49 -0.14
C ALA A 113 5.37 -7.81 -1.14
N ALA A 114 6.10 -6.79 -1.56
CA ALA A 114 7.25 -6.94 -2.47
C ALA A 114 8.33 -5.92 -2.11
N TRP A 115 8.79 -5.98 -0.86
CA TRP A 115 9.72 -5.00 -0.28
C TRP A 115 11.06 -4.89 -0.99
N GLN A 116 11.49 -5.96 -1.70
CA GLN A 116 12.75 -5.96 -2.44
C GLN A 116 12.72 -5.04 -3.68
N ILE A 117 11.53 -4.65 -4.12
CA ILE A 117 11.37 -3.80 -5.30
C ILE A 117 11.15 -2.37 -4.83
N ASP A 118 12.14 -1.51 -5.08
CA ASP A 118 12.10 -0.10 -4.65
C ASP A 118 11.01 0.69 -5.36
N ASP A 119 10.80 0.41 -6.64
CA ASP A 119 9.75 1.03 -7.46
C ASP A 119 8.99 -0.06 -8.19
N LEU A 120 7.75 -0.30 -7.79
CA LEU A 120 6.91 -1.35 -8.36
C LEU A 120 6.70 -1.16 -9.87
N ARG A 121 6.79 0.08 -10.37
CA ARG A 121 6.66 0.38 -11.79
C ARG A 121 7.75 -0.30 -12.64
N ASP A 122 8.92 -0.56 -12.04
CA ASP A 122 10.05 -1.21 -12.72
C ASP A 122 9.90 -2.72 -12.84
N TRP A 123 8.95 -3.31 -12.13
CA TRP A 123 8.71 -4.75 -12.18
C TRP A 123 7.97 -5.11 -13.47
N GLU A 124 8.57 -5.99 -14.28
CA GLU A 124 7.96 -6.51 -15.50
C GLU A 124 7.16 -7.76 -15.17
N GLY A 125 5.86 -7.61 -14.94
CA GLY A 125 4.99 -8.71 -14.58
C GLY A 125 3.90 -8.27 -13.64
N THR A 126 3.19 -9.23 -13.07
CA THR A 126 2.09 -8.97 -12.16
C THR A 126 2.58 -8.74 -10.74
N ALA A 127 1.75 -8.11 -9.93
CA ALA A 127 2.03 -7.93 -8.50
C ALA A 127 2.15 -9.29 -7.78
N GLU A 128 1.34 -10.28 -8.17
CA GLU A 128 1.45 -11.64 -7.63
C GLU A 128 2.85 -12.22 -7.86
N GLU A 129 3.39 -12.07 -9.07
CA GLU A 129 4.73 -12.53 -9.38
C GLU A 129 5.80 -11.80 -8.56
N ALA A 130 5.63 -10.48 -8.35
CA ALA A 130 6.52 -9.68 -7.53
C ALA A 130 6.52 -10.16 -6.07
N MET A 131 5.35 -10.42 -5.52
CA MET A 131 5.19 -10.95 -4.16
C MET A 131 5.84 -12.33 -4.02
N ASN A 132 5.59 -13.22 -4.97
CA ASN A 132 6.17 -14.56 -4.94
C ASN A 132 7.70 -14.50 -5.02
N ALA A 133 8.25 -13.61 -5.83
CA ALA A 133 9.69 -13.38 -5.89
C ALA A 133 10.26 -12.90 -4.55
N TYR A 134 9.54 -12.03 -3.84
CA TYR A 134 9.92 -11.58 -2.50
C TYR A 134 9.94 -12.74 -1.50
N ILE A 135 8.88 -13.55 -1.52
CA ILE A 135 8.77 -14.72 -0.62
C ILE A 135 9.94 -15.68 -0.85
N ASP A 136 10.21 -15.99 -2.12
CA ASP A 136 11.30 -16.90 -2.49
C ASP A 136 12.68 -16.34 -2.08
N LEU A 137 12.89 -15.04 -2.26
CA LEU A 137 14.13 -14.36 -1.85
C LEU A 137 14.33 -14.49 -0.34
N ARG A 138 13.31 -14.20 0.46
CA ARG A 138 13.42 -14.26 1.92
C ARG A 138 13.68 -15.69 2.38
N ARG A 139 12.99 -16.66 1.81
CA ARG A 139 13.18 -18.09 2.14
C ARG A 139 14.59 -18.56 1.78
N SER A 140 15.11 -18.12 0.63
CA SER A 140 16.48 -18.45 0.23
C SER A 140 17.53 -17.89 1.20
N GLN A 141 17.20 -16.83 1.91
CA GLN A 141 18.05 -16.20 2.93
C GLN A 141 17.82 -16.79 4.32
N GLY A 142 16.96 -17.80 4.45
CA GLY A 142 16.58 -18.36 5.75
C GLY A 142 15.74 -17.40 6.59
N ARG A 143 15.05 -16.44 5.98
CA ARG A 143 14.28 -15.39 6.63
C ARG A 143 12.79 -15.55 6.37
N ARG A 144 11.98 -15.16 7.35
CA ARG A 144 10.52 -15.13 7.19
C ARG A 144 10.12 -13.91 6.38
N PRO A 145 9.26 -14.05 5.34
CA PRO A 145 8.71 -12.90 4.64
C PRO A 145 7.84 -12.06 5.60
N PHE A 146 7.98 -10.73 5.49
CA PHE A 146 7.06 -9.80 6.14
C PHE A 146 6.12 -9.26 5.06
N ILE A 147 4.85 -9.67 5.10
CA ILE A 147 3.88 -9.33 4.05
C ILE A 147 2.82 -8.40 4.64
N ASP A 148 2.76 -7.20 4.10
CA ASP A 148 1.76 -6.19 4.42
C ASP A 148 1.08 -5.74 3.12
N GLY A 149 0.17 -6.59 2.62
CA GLY A 149 -0.52 -6.39 1.35
C GLY A 149 -1.26 -5.06 1.23
N PRO A 150 -1.91 -4.54 2.30
CA PRO A 150 -2.55 -3.23 2.28
C PRO A 150 -1.61 -2.04 2.08
N HIS A 151 -0.32 -2.17 2.38
CA HIS A 151 0.61 -1.05 2.49
C HIS A 151 1.22 -0.64 1.15
N PHE A 152 1.09 0.65 0.82
CA PHE A 152 1.73 1.29 -0.32
C PHE A 152 2.41 2.57 0.14
N GLU A 153 3.62 2.81 -0.33
CA GLU A 153 4.38 4.00 0.04
C GLU A 153 5.03 4.67 -1.16
N LYS A 154 5.08 6.01 -1.11
CA LYS A 154 5.85 6.82 -2.04
C LYS A 154 7.35 6.67 -1.74
N ARG A 155 8.16 6.52 -2.81
CA ARG A 155 9.63 6.45 -2.67
C ARG A 155 10.30 7.74 -3.09
#